data_34112825241f49c5bd8702c06f79390d
#
_entry.id   34112825241f49c5bd8702c06f79390d
#
_cell.length_a   1.000
_cell.length_b   1.000
_cell.length_c   1.000
_cell.angle_alpha   90.00
_cell.angle_beta   90.00
_cell.angle_gamma   90.00
#
_symmetry.space_group_name_H-M   'P 1'
#
loop_
_entity.id
_entity.type
_entity.pdbx_description
1 polymer ?
#
loop_
_entity_poly.entity_id
_entity_poly.type
_entity_poly.pdbx_seq_one_letter_code
_entity_poly.pdbx_strand_id
1 'polypeptide(L)'
;PTLVLGTLNTVLSPIVQGAHKMLEGQTLDMEQYRAQKEELEREAMLRNPETAYLVSDEEFDRQLDELGWSTVDTASRLGMYVEVGMYNLEKKIRDAFRSLLELIFAAASLLIDTVRTFFLVVLSILGPVAFAFSVWDGFQSTLGQWFTRYISVYLWLPVSDLFSTLLAKLQVL
;
A
#
# COMPACT_ATOMS: atom_id res chain seq x y z
N PRO A 1 37.58 -8.48 2.44
CA PRO A 1 36.20 -8.18 2.83
C PRO A 1 35.40 -7.49 1.75
N THR A 2 35.95 -6.47 1.08
CA THR A 2 35.28 -5.69 0.03
C THR A 2 34.87 -6.53 -1.18
N LEU A 3 35.66 -7.51 -1.59
CA LEU A 3 35.35 -8.44 -2.69
C LEU A 3 34.14 -9.32 -2.34
N VAL A 4 34.08 -9.85 -1.11
CA VAL A 4 32.98 -10.71 -0.66
C VAL A 4 31.65 -9.91 -0.57
N LEU A 5 31.71 -8.70 -0.05
CA LEU A 5 30.54 -7.82 0.00
C LEU A 5 30.08 -7.38 -1.41
N GLY A 6 31.03 -7.13 -2.30
CA GLY A 6 30.76 -6.83 -3.70
C GLY A 6 30.07 -7.99 -4.44
N THR A 7 30.57 -9.22 -4.27
CA THR A 7 29.95 -10.42 -4.86
C THR A 7 28.57 -10.72 -4.28
N LEU A 8 28.39 -10.60 -2.97
CA LEU A 8 27.08 -10.76 -2.33
C LEU A 8 26.07 -9.73 -2.86
N ASN A 9 26.46 -8.48 -2.94
CA ASN A 9 25.59 -7.43 -3.48
C ASN A 9 25.24 -7.69 -4.95
N THR A 10 26.20 -8.15 -5.75
CA THR A 10 25.97 -8.47 -7.19
C THR A 10 25.00 -9.64 -7.35
N VAL A 11 25.04 -10.64 -6.48
CA VAL A 11 24.16 -11.81 -6.55
C VAL A 11 22.77 -11.51 -5.97
N LEU A 12 22.68 -10.72 -4.90
CA LEU A 12 21.43 -10.44 -4.22
C LEU A 12 20.63 -9.26 -4.83
N SER A 13 21.31 -8.30 -5.45
CA SER A 13 20.68 -7.14 -6.09
C SER A 13 19.65 -7.51 -7.17
N PRO A 14 19.88 -8.46 -8.08
CA PRO A 14 18.86 -8.87 -9.05
C PRO A 14 17.62 -9.47 -8.42
N ILE A 15 17.76 -10.20 -7.31
CA ILE A 15 16.63 -10.79 -6.58
C ILE A 15 15.75 -9.70 -6.00
N VAL A 16 16.36 -8.70 -5.35
CA VAL A 16 15.66 -7.55 -4.78
C VAL A 16 14.98 -6.72 -5.87
N GLN A 17 15.70 -6.42 -6.96
CA GLN A 17 15.13 -5.65 -8.08
C GLN A 17 14.03 -6.43 -8.80
N GLY A 18 14.17 -7.74 -8.95
CA GLY A 18 13.12 -8.60 -9.52
C GLY A 18 11.85 -8.61 -8.69
N ALA A 19 11.98 -8.75 -7.37
CA ALA A 19 10.86 -8.65 -6.46
C ALA A 19 10.16 -7.27 -6.54
N HIS A 20 10.94 -6.20 -6.52
CA HIS A 20 10.41 -4.83 -6.60
C HIS A 20 9.64 -4.57 -7.91
N LYS A 21 10.19 -4.98 -9.06
CA LYS A 21 9.50 -4.87 -10.37
C LYS A 21 8.20 -5.67 -10.45
N MET A 22 8.18 -6.88 -9.86
CA MET A 22 6.95 -7.67 -9.79
C MET A 22 5.87 -6.96 -8.98
N LEU A 23 6.26 -6.27 -7.92
CA LEU A 23 5.37 -5.53 -7.04
C LEU A 23 4.82 -4.26 -7.69
N GLU A 24 5.66 -3.50 -8.39
CA GLU A 24 5.22 -2.32 -9.15
C GLU A 24 4.17 -2.70 -10.20
N GLY A 25 4.37 -3.78 -10.95
CA GLY A 25 3.39 -4.28 -11.91
C GLY A 25 2.06 -4.64 -11.26
N GLN A 26 2.08 -5.34 -10.13
CA GLN A 26 0.87 -5.74 -9.42
C GLN A 26 0.13 -4.55 -8.77
N THR A 27 0.85 -3.53 -8.33
CA THR A 27 0.25 -2.33 -7.74
C THR A 27 -0.49 -1.50 -8.79
N LEU A 28 0.09 -1.35 -9.98
CA LEU A 28 -0.55 -0.68 -11.13
C LEU A 28 -1.82 -1.43 -11.59
N ASP A 29 -1.77 -2.76 -11.68
CA ASP A 29 -2.93 -3.58 -12.01
C ASP A 29 -4.06 -3.44 -10.98
N MET A 30 -3.72 -3.29 -9.72
CA MET A 30 -4.69 -3.08 -8.64
C MET A 30 -5.33 -1.70 -8.66
N GLU A 31 -4.58 -0.64 -8.98
CA GLU A 31 -5.14 0.70 -9.15
C GLU A 31 -6.12 0.74 -10.33
N GLN A 32 -5.77 0.12 -11.45
CA GLN A 32 -6.65 0.00 -12.61
C GLN A 32 -7.92 -0.80 -12.28
N TYR A 33 -7.80 -1.91 -11.58
CA TYR A 33 -8.95 -2.71 -11.15
C TYR A 33 -9.87 -1.94 -10.22
N ARG A 34 -9.33 -1.14 -9.31
CA ARG A 34 -10.12 -0.28 -8.41
C ARG A 34 -10.86 0.81 -9.18
N ALA A 35 -10.19 1.48 -10.11
CA ALA A 35 -10.82 2.51 -10.94
C ALA A 35 -11.97 1.91 -11.77
N GLN A 36 -11.78 0.73 -12.35
CA GLN A 36 -12.83 0.01 -13.08
C GLN A 36 -13.99 -0.39 -12.17
N LYS A 37 -13.70 -0.87 -10.95
CA LYS A 37 -14.74 -1.25 -9.99
C LYS A 37 -15.58 -0.02 -9.56
N GLU A 38 -14.93 1.09 -9.26
CA GLU A 38 -15.60 2.34 -8.89
C GLU A 38 -16.47 2.88 -10.04
N GLU A 39 -15.99 2.76 -11.28
CA GLU A 39 -16.75 3.15 -12.46
C GLU A 39 -17.96 2.25 -12.71
N LEU A 40 -17.80 0.92 -12.54
CA LEU A 40 -18.91 -0.03 -12.63
C LEU A 40 -19.96 0.17 -11.54
N GLU A 41 -19.53 0.46 -10.30
CA GLU A 41 -20.44 0.77 -9.19
C GLU A 41 -21.21 2.07 -9.50
N ARG A 42 -20.55 3.09 -10.02
CA ARG A 42 -21.18 4.32 -10.45
C ARG A 42 -22.18 4.10 -11.59
N GLU A 43 -21.80 3.31 -12.61
CA GLU A 43 -22.71 2.95 -13.68
C GLU A 43 -23.94 2.15 -13.19
N ALA A 44 -23.72 1.24 -12.27
CA ALA A 44 -24.80 0.47 -11.67
C ALA A 44 -25.79 1.35 -10.88
N MET A 45 -25.25 2.35 -10.14
CA MET A 45 -26.06 3.34 -9.44
C MET A 45 -26.84 4.25 -10.40
N LEU A 46 -26.23 4.67 -11.51
CA LEU A 46 -26.90 5.47 -12.54
C LEU A 46 -28.05 4.71 -13.26
N ARG A 47 -27.94 3.39 -13.37
CA ARG A 47 -29.00 2.55 -13.97
C ARG A 47 -30.19 2.33 -13.05
N ASN A 48 -30.02 2.51 -11.76
CA ASN A 48 -31.09 2.36 -10.79
C ASN A 48 -31.70 3.73 -10.47
N PRO A 49 -32.97 3.99 -10.81
CA PRO A 49 -33.62 5.29 -10.55
C PRO A 49 -33.62 5.69 -9.08
N GLU A 50 -33.56 4.73 -8.16
CA GLU A 50 -33.55 4.98 -6.70
C GLU A 50 -32.21 5.48 -6.17
N THR A 51 -31.13 5.28 -6.91
CA THR A 51 -29.76 5.64 -6.47
C THR A 51 -29.04 6.59 -7.43
N ALA A 52 -29.61 6.83 -8.61
CA ALA A 52 -29.00 7.67 -9.66
C ALA A 52 -28.74 9.10 -9.19
N TYR A 53 -29.62 9.66 -8.38
CA TYR A 53 -29.49 11.01 -7.83
C TYR A 53 -28.34 11.15 -6.79
N LEU A 54 -27.82 10.03 -6.27
CA LEU A 54 -26.67 10.05 -5.35
C LEU A 54 -25.34 10.31 -6.07
N VAL A 55 -25.28 10.00 -7.37
CA VAL A 55 -24.03 10.00 -8.17
C VAL A 55 -24.11 10.94 -9.38
N SER A 56 -25.26 11.54 -9.65
CA SER A 56 -25.50 12.49 -10.77
C SER A 56 -26.27 13.69 -10.30
N ASP A 57 -25.67 14.88 -10.45
CA ASP A 57 -26.32 16.15 -10.13
C ASP A 57 -27.53 16.41 -11.03
N GLU A 58 -27.49 16.01 -12.31
CA GLU A 58 -28.59 16.15 -13.26
C GLU A 58 -29.81 15.32 -12.82
N GLU A 59 -29.59 14.13 -12.36
CA GLU A 59 -30.64 13.24 -11.88
C GLU A 59 -31.20 13.69 -10.54
N PHE A 60 -30.36 14.26 -9.69
CA PHE A 60 -30.78 14.89 -8.44
C PHE A 60 -31.69 16.10 -8.71
N ASP A 61 -31.29 17.01 -9.61
CA ASP A 61 -32.08 18.18 -9.97
C ASP A 61 -33.42 17.78 -10.62
N ARG A 62 -33.41 16.74 -11.49
CA ARG A 62 -34.62 16.23 -12.10
C ARG A 62 -35.62 15.71 -11.08
N GLN A 63 -35.17 14.87 -10.14
CA GLN A 63 -36.03 14.32 -9.10
C GLN A 63 -36.53 15.42 -8.14
N LEU A 64 -35.71 16.46 -7.93
CA LEU A 64 -36.10 17.61 -7.13
C LEU A 64 -37.19 18.43 -7.81
N ASP A 65 -37.16 18.57 -9.14
CA ASP A 65 -38.16 19.28 -9.92
C ASP A 65 -39.48 18.51 -10.03
N GLU A 66 -39.42 17.17 -10.03
CA GLU A 66 -40.62 16.32 -10.00
C GLU A 66 -41.36 16.37 -8.66
N LEU A 67 -40.67 16.74 -7.59
CA LEU A 67 -41.26 16.94 -6.26
C LEU A 67 -41.94 18.34 -6.20
N GLY A 68 -43.23 18.38 -5.88
CA GLY A 68 -43.99 19.65 -5.72
C GLY A 68 -43.52 20.50 -4.54
N TRP A 69 -44.32 21.53 -4.24
CA TRP A 69 -44.07 22.44 -3.10
C TRP A 69 -45.02 22.19 -1.92
N SER A 70 -45.62 21.02 -1.82
CA SER A 70 -46.42 20.60 -0.67
C SER A 70 -45.55 20.42 0.58
N THR A 71 -46.12 20.41 1.77
CA THR A 71 -45.40 20.17 3.03
C THR A 71 -44.74 18.77 3.08
N VAL A 72 -45.39 17.78 2.45
CA VAL A 72 -44.84 16.42 2.31
C VAL A 72 -43.66 16.40 1.35
N ASP A 73 -43.77 17.13 0.22
CA ASP A 73 -42.72 17.23 -0.78
C ASP A 73 -41.51 17.99 -0.25
N THR A 74 -41.72 19.00 0.59
CA THR A 74 -40.62 19.69 1.28
C THR A 74 -39.85 18.78 2.23
N ALA A 75 -40.52 17.89 2.93
CA ALA A 75 -39.85 16.89 3.78
C ALA A 75 -39.06 15.87 2.95
N SER A 76 -39.60 15.44 1.81
CA SER A 76 -38.91 14.55 0.85
C SER A 76 -37.68 15.22 0.23
N ARG A 77 -37.78 16.50 -0.16
CA ARG A 77 -36.64 17.29 -0.62
C ARG A 77 -35.52 17.37 0.41
N LEU A 78 -35.86 17.69 1.66
CA LEU A 78 -34.89 17.71 2.75
C LEU A 78 -34.23 16.33 2.94
N GLY A 79 -35.01 15.25 2.86
CA GLY A 79 -34.53 13.88 2.92
C GLY A 79 -33.48 13.61 1.85
N MET A 80 -33.73 13.97 0.59
CA MET A 80 -32.79 13.81 -0.52
C MET A 80 -31.48 14.57 -0.31
N TYR A 81 -31.55 15.82 0.16
CA TYR A 81 -30.35 16.59 0.48
C TYR A 81 -29.53 15.96 1.59
N VAL A 82 -30.18 15.43 2.62
CA VAL A 82 -29.50 14.73 3.73
C VAL A 82 -28.86 13.44 3.21
N GLU A 83 -29.55 12.70 2.36
CA GLU A 83 -29.06 11.43 1.83
C GLU A 83 -27.85 11.59 0.92
N VAL A 84 -27.91 12.56 -0.01
CA VAL A 84 -26.75 12.93 -0.84
C VAL A 84 -25.59 13.46 0.03
N GLY A 85 -25.91 14.27 1.04
CA GLY A 85 -24.94 14.77 1.99
C GLY A 85 -24.26 13.64 2.78
N MET A 86 -25.01 12.65 3.24
CA MET A 86 -24.49 11.48 3.95
C MET A 86 -23.66 10.59 3.03
N TYR A 87 -24.10 10.33 1.80
CA TYR A 87 -23.34 9.56 0.81
C TYR A 87 -21.99 10.21 0.50
N ASN A 88 -21.99 11.53 0.25
CA ASN A 88 -20.76 12.27 0.00
C ASN A 88 -19.84 12.33 1.23
N LEU A 89 -20.41 12.40 2.43
CA LEU A 89 -19.64 12.36 3.68
C LEU A 89 -19.02 10.97 3.89
N GLU A 90 -19.78 9.90 3.67
CA GLU A 90 -19.28 8.54 3.75
C GLU A 90 -18.13 8.30 2.77
N LYS A 91 -18.29 8.77 1.51
CA LYS A 91 -17.23 8.69 0.49
C LYS A 91 -15.99 9.46 0.96
N LYS A 92 -16.13 10.70 1.43
CA LYS A 92 -15.01 11.51 1.93
C LYS A 92 -14.32 10.89 3.14
N ILE A 93 -15.06 10.31 4.07
CA ILE A 93 -14.50 9.61 5.23
C ILE A 93 -13.72 8.37 4.79
N ARG A 94 -14.26 7.60 3.84
CA ARG A 94 -13.59 6.42 3.27
C ARG A 94 -12.29 6.81 2.58
N ASP A 95 -12.30 7.87 1.78
CA ASP A 95 -11.13 8.38 1.07
C ASP A 95 -10.09 8.94 2.05
N ALA A 96 -10.51 9.66 3.09
CA ALA A 96 -9.61 10.17 4.13
C ALA A 96 -8.96 9.03 4.94
N PHE A 97 -9.72 8.01 5.31
CA PHE A 97 -9.19 6.81 5.97
C PHE A 97 -8.17 6.08 5.09
N ARG A 98 -8.45 5.98 3.80
CA ARG A 98 -7.55 5.38 2.82
C ARG A 98 -6.25 6.15 2.70
N SER A 99 -6.33 7.48 2.52
CA SER A 99 -5.15 8.35 2.47
C SER A 99 -4.32 8.29 3.75
N LEU A 100 -4.96 8.18 4.91
CA LEU A 100 -4.29 7.99 6.19
C LEU A 100 -3.55 6.65 6.26
N LEU A 101 -4.20 5.56 5.84
CA LEU A 101 -3.57 4.24 5.79
C LEU A 101 -2.38 4.23 4.81
N GLU A 102 -2.53 4.84 3.64
CA GLU A 102 -1.46 4.95 2.65
C GLU A 102 -0.27 5.75 3.19
N LEU A 103 -0.53 6.85 3.92
CA LEU A 103 0.50 7.64 4.59
C LEU A 103 1.24 6.82 5.67
N ILE A 104 0.50 6.07 6.51
CA ILE A 104 1.08 5.21 7.54
C ILE A 104 1.93 4.11 6.89
N PHE A 105 1.46 3.52 5.79
CA PHE A 105 2.19 2.50 5.03
C PHE A 105 3.49 3.05 4.45
N ALA A 106 3.43 4.23 3.81
CA ALA A 106 4.61 4.90 3.26
C ALA A 106 5.63 5.24 4.36
N ALA A 107 5.17 5.74 5.50
CA ALA A 107 6.03 6.03 6.64
C ALA A 107 6.68 4.77 7.22
N ALA A 108 5.92 3.69 7.37
CA ALA A 108 6.42 2.40 7.85
C ALA A 108 7.46 1.79 6.88
N SER A 109 7.21 1.87 5.58
CA SER A 109 8.13 1.40 4.55
C SER A 109 9.47 2.16 4.59
N LEU A 110 9.42 3.49 4.69
CA LEU A 110 10.62 4.33 4.83
C LEU A 110 11.40 4.01 6.11
N LEU A 111 10.70 3.75 7.22
CA LEU A 111 11.33 3.39 8.49
C LEU A 111 12.06 2.03 8.38
N ILE A 112 11.42 1.03 7.79
CA ILE A 112 12.00 -0.29 7.56
C ILE A 112 13.24 -0.17 6.67
N ASP A 113 13.19 0.62 5.61
CA ASP A 113 14.30 0.82 4.67
C ASP A 113 15.48 1.54 5.34
N THR A 114 15.20 2.54 6.17
CA THR A 114 16.21 3.25 6.96
C THR A 114 16.91 2.33 7.95
N VAL A 115 16.14 1.56 8.73
CA VAL A 115 16.67 0.60 9.71
C VAL A 115 17.49 -0.48 9.02
N ARG A 116 17.01 -1.02 7.91
CA ARG A 116 17.74 -1.98 7.08
C ARG A 116 19.08 -1.43 6.63
N THR A 117 19.07 -0.23 6.02
CA THR A 117 20.29 0.42 5.53
C THR A 117 21.30 0.65 6.66
N PHE A 118 20.82 1.08 7.82
CA PHE A 118 21.66 1.24 9.01
C PHE A 118 22.30 -0.09 9.42
N PHE A 119 21.54 -1.17 9.52
CA PHE A 119 22.09 -2.50 9.87
C PHE A 119 23.08 -3.01 8.82
N LEU A 120 22.83 -2.82 7.53
CA LEU A 120 23.76 -3.22 6.47
C LEU A 120 25.08 -2.44 6.55
N VAL A 121 25.04 -1.15 6.83
CA VAL A 121 26.24 -0.31 7.02
C VAL A 121 27.04 -0.81 8.23
N VAL A 122 26.39 -1.01 9.37
CA VAL A 122 27.03 -1.52 10.60
C VAL A 122 27.65 -2.90 10.35
N LEU A 123 26.92 -3.82 9.73
CA LEU A 123 27.42 -5.16 9.41
C LEU A 123 28.59 -5.10 8.41
N SER A 124 28.58 -4.16 7.45
CA SER A 124 29.68 -3.95 6.51
C SER A 124 30.96 -3.48 7.23
N ILE A 125 30.81 -2.57 8.20
CA ILE A 125 31.93 -2.09 9.01
C ILE A 125 32.48 -3.19 9.94
N LEU A 126 31.59 -4.02 10.49
CA LEU A 126 31.98 -5.14 11.35
C LEU A 126 32.52 -6.37 10.56
N GLY A 127 32.33 -6.41 9.24
CA GLY A 127 32.82 -7.49 8.39
C GLY A 127 34.31 -7.80 8.57
N PRO A 128 35.23 -6.83 8.42
CA PRO A 128 36.66 -7.05 8.64
C PRO A 128 36.99 -7.60 10.03
N VAL A 129 36.25 -7.16 11.05
CA VAL A 129 36.41 -7.63 12.43
C VAL A 129 35.97 -9.08 12.57
N ALA A 130 34.81 -9.46 11.98
CA ALA A 130 34.32 -10.83 11.97
C ALA A 130 35.29 -11.78 11.24
N PHE A 131 35.92 -11.33 10.14
CA PHE A 131 36.96 -12.07 9.43
C PHE A 131 38.21 -12.26 10.29
N ALA A 132 38.66 -11.20 10.97
CA ALA A 132 39.83 -11.25 11.84
C ALA A 132 39.62 -12.25 13.00
N PHE A 133 38.45 -12.24 13.63
CA PHE A 133 38.12 -13.19 14.72
C PHE A 133 37.97 -14.62 14.22
N SER A 134 37.52 -14.86 12.99
CA SER A 134 37.30 -16.22 12.46
C SER A 134 38.60 -17.02 12.30
N VAL A 135 39.77 -16.38 12.31
CA VAL A 135 41.09 -17.01 12.23
C VAL A 135 41.50 -17.59 13.59
N TRP A 136 40.89 -17.16 14.69
CA TRP A 136 41.22 -17.58 16.04
C TRP A 136 40.46 -18.86 16.42
N ASP A 137 41.19 -19.84 16.99
CA ASP A 137 40.57 -21.09 17.44
C ASP A 137 39.45 -20.83 18.46
N GLY A 138 38.26 -21.34 18.19
CA GLY A 138 37.06 -21.14 18.99
C GLY A 138 36.08 -20.05 18.47
N PHE A 139 36.49 -19.18 17.55
CA PHE A 139 35.64 -18.12 16.97
C PHE A 139 35.27 -18.34 15.50
N GLN A 140 35.52 -19.54 14.97
CA GLN A 140 35.26 -19.90 13.56
C GLN A 140 33.76 -19.75 13.17
N SER A 141 32.86 -19.95 14.12
CA SER A 141 31.40 -19.76 13.89
C SER A 141 31.00 -18.30 13.73
N THR A 142 31.82 -17.34 14.14
CA THR A 142 31.52 -15.90 14.09
C THR A 142 31.30 -15.41 12.64
N LEU A 143 32.09 -15.92 11.70
CA LEU A 143 31.96 -15.60 10.30
C LEU A 143 30.62 -16.12 9.73
N GLY A 144 30.26 -17.36 10.03
CA GLY A 144 28.99 -17.94 9.61
C GLY A 144 27.78 -17.17 10.16
N GLN A 145 27.83 -16.78 11.42
CA GLN A 145 26.79 -15.97 12.04
C GLN A 145 26.70 -14.57 11.43
N TRP A 146 27.82 -13.95 11.11
CA TRP A 146 27.84 -12.66 10.43
C TRP A 146 27.21 -12.73 9.04
N PHE A 147 27.58 -13.76 8.24
CA PHE A 147 26.95 -13.99 6.93
C PHE A 147 25.44 -14.18 7.03
N THR A 148 25.01 -15.01 7.94
CA THR A 148 23.57 -15.28 8.16
C THR A 148 22.82 -13.99 8.47
N ARG A 149 23.36 -13.17 9.36
CA ARG A 149 22.75 -11.88 9.71
C ARG A 149 22.74 -10.90 8.52
N TYR A 150 23.84 -10.83 7.78
CA TYR A 150 23.93 -9.95 6.60
C TYR A 150 22.89 -10.32 5.56
N ILE A 151 22.78 -11.60 5.21
CA ILE A 151 21.80 -12.10 4.24
C ILE A 151 20.37 -11.90 4.75
N SER A 152 20.11 -12.17 6.03
CA SER A 152 18.79 -11.97 6.63
C SER A 152 18.31 -10.52 6.55
N VAL A 153 19.17 -9.56 6.87
CA VAL A 153 18.85 -8.13 6.78
C VAL A 153 18.69 -7.70 5.32
N TYR A 154 19.49 -8.25 4.43
CA TYR A 154 19.40 -7.94 3.00
C TYR A 154 18.08 -8.42 2.39
N LEU A 155 17.62 -9.62 2.75
CA LEU A 155 16.35 -10.20 2.28
C LEU A 155 15.10 -9.61 2.97
N TRP A 156 15.27 -8.79 3.96
CA TRP A 156 14.14 -8.16 4.67
C TRP A 156 13.27 -7.31 3.73
N LEU A 157 13.88 -6.60 2.79
CA LEU A 157 13.16 -5.76 1.82
C LEU A 157 12.20 -6.57 0.95
N PRO A 158 12.64 -7.63 0.23
CA PRO A 158 11.72 -8.46 -0.56
C PRO A 158 10.57 -9.06 0.27
N VAL A 159 10.84 -9.46 1.51
CA VAL A 159 9.80 -10.01 2.39
C VAL A 159 8.79 -8.93 2.80
N SER A 160 9.25 -7.75 3.16
CA SER A 160 8.39 -6.61 3.48
C SER A 160 7.51 -6.21 2.29
N ASP A 161 8.09 -6.17 1.10
CA ASP A 161 7.39 -5.86 -0.15
C ASP A 161 6.30 -6.90 -0.45
N LEU A 162 6.61 -8.19 -0.37
CA LEU A 162 5.62 -9.26 -0.53
C LEU A 162 4.47 -9.15 0.47
N PHE A 163 4.78 -8.82 1.72
CA PHE A 163 3.76 -8.63 2.76
C PHE A 163 2.85 -7.44 2.46
N SER A 164 3.42 -6.33 2.02
CA SER A 164 2.67 -5.13 1.60
C SER A 164 1.71 -5.44 0.44
N THR A 165 2.16 -6.23 -0.54
CA THR A 165 1.33 -6.65 -1.67
C THR A 165 0.18 -7.56 -1.24
N LEU A 166 0.44 -8.50 -0.32
CA LEU A 166 -0.61 -9.36 0.22
C LEU A 166 -1.67 -8.55 0.96
N LEU A 167 -1.25 -7.59 1.78
CA LEU A 167 -2.18 -6.70 2.48
C LEU A 167 -3.00 -5.86 1.50
N ALA A 168 -2.37 -5.31 0.46
CA ALA A 168 -3.07 -4.56 -0.56
C ALA A 168 -4.11 -5.42 -1.31
N LYS A 169 -3.82 -6.69 -1.60
CA LYS A 169 -4.78 -7.63 -2.19
C LYS A 169 -5.96 -7.94 -1.26
N LEU A 170 -5.70 -8.10 0.04
CA LEU A 170 -6.77 -8.34 1.02
C LEU A 170 -7.73 -7.15 1.18
N GLN A 171 -7.25 -5.93 0.96
CA GLN A 171 -8.09 -4.72 1.02
C GLN A 171 -9.02 -4.56 -0.20
N VAL A 172 -8.78 -5.30 -1.28
CA VAL A 172 -9.58 -5.23 -2.53
C VAL A 172 -10.65 -6.33 -2.57
N LEU A 173 -10.47 -7.40 -1.80
CA LEU A 173 -11.46 -8.48 -1.64
C LEU A 173 -12.58 -8.07 -0.70
#